data_debcfd76ae5c02396d28de22e7f107e1
#
_entry.id   debcfd76ae5c02396d28de22e7f107e1
#
_cell.length_a   1.000
_cell.length_b   1.000
_cell.length_c   1.000
_cell.angle_alpha   90.00
_cell.angle_beta   90.00
_cell.angle_gamma   90.00
#
_symmetry.space_group_name_H-M   'P 1'
#
loop_
_entity.id
_entity.type
_entity.pdbx_description
1 polymer ?
#
loop_
_entity_poly.entity_id
_entity_poly.type
_entity_poly.pdbx_seq_one_letter_code
_entity_poly.pdbx_strand_id
1 'polypeptide(L)'
;MKSLDIDFLNHQAIPIEMGGLLQKLGEYKGRQGLFWRQTPQVLATLKQTAIIESTESSNRIEGVTVPSKRFRELMAHPTKPRDRSEAEILGYRRALAKIHAKPESFSIDEKTILSLHSQIYSRTDIPSGQWKKRDNTIEERLSDGRWITRFVPVSARETPVYMKELCMRFNRLMSKRKASPLILIPAFVFDFLCVHPFSDGNGRVSRLLTLLMLHQVDYTVGRYISIERLIEESKETYYEALNLSSNGWHEGRHSLKPWLEYFLGVLIGCYQEFERRVGEIKSTRGTKTSFVKETVENLPETFAISDVERLCPSVSRDMIRVVLNRLRKEGIISSSGTGRGALWLKRGNKRNKRGNKHGND
;
A
#
# COMPACT_ATOMS: atom_id res chain seq x y z
N MET A 1 -22.07 -0.16 -16.34
CA MET A 1 -21.05 0.62 -15.61
C MET A 1 -21.42 2.10 -15.67
N LYS A 2 -21.69 2.73 -14.52
CA LYS A 2 -22.24 4.10 -14.44
C LYS A 2 -21.37 5.05 -13.59
N SER A 3 -20.47 4.54 -12.75
CA SER A 3 -19.70 5.34 -11.79
C SER A 3 -18.85 6.46 -12.44
N LEU A 4 -18.52 6.33 -13.73
CA LEU A 4 -17.85 7.35 -14.56
C LEU A 4 -18.77 7.94 -15.64
N ASP A 5 -20.08 7.96 -15.38
CA ASP A 5 -21.06 8.70 -16.16
C ASP A 5 -21.33 10.04 -15.46
N ILE A 6 -21.26 11.16 -16.20
CA ILE A 6 -21.37 12.48 -15.57
C ILE A 6 -22.78 12.73 -15.02
N ASP A 7 -23.81 12.23 -15.72
CA ASP A 7 -25.17 12.38 -15.26
C ASP A 7 -25.42 11.55 -14.01
N PHE A 8 -24.89 10.33 -13.95
CA PHE A 8 -24.90 9.51 -12.75
C PHE A 8 -24.20 10.20 -11.57
N LEU A 9 -23.00 10.75 -11.80
CA LEU A 9 -22.23 11.46 -10.76
C LEU A 9 -22.99 12.69 -10.25
N ASN A 10 -23.65 13.45 -11.12
CA ASN A 10 -24.43 14.62 -10.75
C ASN A 10 -25.66 14.27 -9.88
N HIS A 11 -26.17 13.05 -10.00
CA HIS A 11 -27.30 12.57 -9.20
C HIS A 11 -26.88 11.85 -7.91
N GLN A 12 -25.58 11.69 -7.66
CA GLN A 12 -25.13 11.14 -6.38
C GLN A 12 -25.36 12.15 -5.25
N ALA A 13 -26.06 11.70 -4.20
CA ALA A 13 -26.18 12.50 -2.98
C ALA A 13 -24.81 12.58 -2.28
N ILE A 14 -24.10 13.67 -2.47
CA ILE A 14 -22.85 13.97 -1.78
C ILE A 14 -23.19 14.77 -0.52
N PRO A 15 -23.02 14.24 0.70
CA PRO A 15 -23.24 14.97 1.93
C PRO A 15 -22.34 16.22 2.03
N ILE A 16 -22.82 17.24 2.73
CA ILE A 16 -22.07 18.48 2.97
C ILE A 16 -20.73 18.18 3.65
N GLU A 17 -20.70 17.20 4.55
CA GLU A 17 -19.49 16.74 5.25
C GLU A 17 -18.41 16.25 4.27
N MET A 18 -18.79 15.61 3.17
CA MET A 18 -17.84 15.19 2.13
C MET A 18 -17.19 16.40 1.44
N GLY A 19 -17.91 17.51 1.30
CA GLY A 19 -17.33 18.79 0.85
C GLY A 19 -16.17 19.24 1.74
N GLY A 20 -16.35 19.13 3.06
CA GLY A 20 -15.29 19.41 4.05
C GLY A 20 -14.08 18.48 3.93
N LEU A 21 -14.30 17.18 3.66
CA LEU A 21 -13.21 16.23 3.43
C LEU A 21 -12.40 16.58 2.18
N LEU A 22 -13.07 16.93 1.08
CA LEU A 22 -12.42 17.33 -0.16
C LEU A 22 -11.60 18.62 0.01
N GLN A 23 -12.16 19.63 0.71
CA GLN A 23 -11.43 20.85 1.05
C GLN A 23 -10.19 20.55 1.86
N LYS A 24 -10.32 19.76 2.93
CA LYS A 24 -9.20 19.37 3.79
C LYS A 24 -8.08 18.65 3.02
N LEU A 25 -8.44 17.77 2.10
CA LEU A 25 -7.47 17.10 1.23
C LEU A 25 -6.77 18.08 0.27
N GLY A 26 -7.49 19.07 -0.23
CA GLY A 26 -6.90 20.17 -1.01
C GLY A 26 -5.87 20.98 -0.20
N GLU A 27 -6.18 21.29 1.07
CA GLU A 27 -5.26 21.97 1.99
C GLU A 27 -4.01 21.12 2.28
N TYR A 28 -4.17 19.83 2.52
CA TYR A 28 -3.04 18.88 2.71
C TYR A 28 -2.16 18.84 1.45
N LYS A 29 -2.75 18.75 0.26
CA LYS A 29 -2.02 18.79 -1.00
C LYS A 29 -1.22 20.08 -1.14
N GLY A 30 -1.79 21.24 -0.82
CA GLY A 30 -1.10 22.52 -0.85
C GLY A 30 0.08 22.58 0.13
N ARG A 31 -0.09 22.03 1.34
CA ARG A 31 0.95 22.05 2.39
C ARG A 31 2.06 21.00 2.18
N GLN A 32 1.82 19.92 1.46
CA GLN A 32 2.84 18.86 1.30
C GLN A 32 4.15 19.38 0.69
N GLY A 33 4.10 20.36 -0.21
CA GLY A 33 5.28 20.99 -0.81
C GLY A 33 6.19 21.71 0.20
N LEU A 34 5.65 22.18 1.31
CA LEU A 34 6.43 22.81 2.38
C LEU A 34 7.30 21.80 3.13
N PHE A 35 6.77 20.58 3.33
CA PHE A 35 7.52 19.50 3.99
C PHE A 35 8.68 19.02 3.13
N TRP A 36 8.51 18.95 1.80
CA TRP A 36 9.56 18.46 0.89
C TRP A 36 10.82 19.32 0.91
N ARG A 37 10.65 20.63 1.08
CA ARG A 37 11.78 21.57 1.12
C ARG A 37 12.51 21.57 2.46
N GLN A 38 11.83 21.21 3.55
CA GLN A 38 12.37 21.40 4.90
C GLN A 38 13.06 20.16 5.49
N THR A 39 12.74 18.95 5.01
CA THR A 39 13.20 17.71 5.66
C THR A 39 13.44 16.56 4.66
N PRO A 40 14.34 16.70 3.65
CA PRO A 40 14.54 15.67 2.62
C PRO A 40 15.02 14.33 3.19
N GLN A 41 15.76 14.34 4.29
CA GLN A 41 16.25 13.13 4.94
C GLN A 41 15.13 12.31 5.60
N VAL A 42 14.21 13.00 6.30
CA VAL A 42 13.02 12.39 6.90
C VAL A 42 12.16 11.74 5.82
N LEU A 43 11.96 12.45 4.72
CA LEU A 43 11.16 11.95 3.60
C LEU A 43 11.77 10.71 2.94
N ALA A 44 13.10 10.66 2.80
CA ALA A 44 13.78 9.47 2.27
C ALA A 44 13.51 8.24 3.13
N THR A 45 13.49 8.42 4.45
CA THR A 45 13.16 7.40 5.42
C THR A 45 11.72 6.92 5.29
N LEU A 46 10.79 7.86 5.41
CA LEU A 46 9.36 7.55 5.32
C LEU A 46 9.04 6.82 4.01
N LYS A 47 9.68 7.21 2.92
CA LYS A 47 9.52 6.54 1.62
C LYS A 47 9.94 5.08 1.65
N GLN A 48 11.07 4.75 2.28
CA GLN A 48 11.53 3.36 2.40
C GLN A 48 10.58 2.54 3.29
N THR A 49 10.19 3.11 4.43
CA THR A 49 9.23 2.48 5.33
C THR A 49 7.89 2.24 4.62
N ALA A 50 7.37 3.24 3.91
CA ALA A 50 6.12 3.09 3.16
C ALA A 50 6.16 1.97 2.11
N ILE A 51 7.27 1.81 1.38
CA ILE A 51 7.42 0.71 0.40
C ILE A 51 7.35 -0.65 1.10
N ILE A 52 7.97 -0.79 2.27
CA ILE A 52 7.97 -2.04 3.04
C ILE A 52 6.55 -2.32 3.57
N GLU A 53 5.95 -1.35 4.27
CA GLU A 53 4.60 -1.45 4.81
C GLU A 53 3.56 -1.74 3.70
N SER A 54 3.61 -1.00 2.58
CA SER A 54 2.69 -1.20 1.44
C SER A 54 2.84 -2.58 0.82
N THR A 55 4.08 -3.06 0.66
CA THR A 55 4.33 -4.40 0.13
C THR A 55 3.79 -5.47 1.05
N GLU A 56 3.97 -5.35 2.36
CA GLU A 56 3.48 -6.31 3.34
C GLU A 56 1.96 -6.30 3.41
N SER A 57 1.37 -5.13 3.67
CA SER A 57 -0.06 -4.98 3.92
C SER A 57 -0.91 -5.34 2.69
N SER A 58 -0.51 -4.89 1.49
CA SER A 58 -1.26 -5.20 0.28
C SER A 58 -1.32 -6.70 -0.03
N ASN A 59 -0.25 -7.44 0.26
CA ASN A 59 -0.24 -8.89 0.10
C ASN A 59 -1.01 -9.60 1.23
N ARG A 60 -0.90 -9.10 2.48
CA ARG A 60 -1.60 -9.67 3.65
C ARG A 60 -3.12 -9.52 3.57
N ILE A 61 -3.63 -8.41 3.00
CA ILE A 61 -5.05 -8.23 2.71
C ILE A 61 -5.60 -9.40 1.88
N GLU A 62 -4.81 -9.86 0.89
CA GLU A 62 -5.16 -10.98 0.00
C GLU A 62 -4.74 -12.37 0.56
N GLY A 63 -4.30 -12.43 1.82
CA GLY A 63 -3.90 -13.70 2.46
C GLY A 63 -2.51 -14.21 2.04
N VAL A 64 -1.75 -13.44 1.25
CA VAL A 64 -0.37 -13.80 0.85
C VAL A 64 0.60 -13.34 1.92
N THR A 65 1.14 -14.30 2.68
CA THR A 65 2.02 -14.04 3.81
C THR A 65 3.27 -14.92 3.78
N VAL A 66 4.32 -14.42 4.42
CA VAL A 66 5.54 -15.17 4.71
C VAL A 66 5.98 -14.87 6.15
N PRO A 67 6.79 -15.74 6.80
CA PRO A 67 7.31 -15.45 8.13
C PRO A 67 8.01 -14.09 8.19
N SER A 68 7.80 -13.33 9.27
CA SER A 68 8.33 -11.95 9.41
C SER A 68 9.85 -11.84 9.24
N LYS A 69 10.60 -12.86 9.69
CA LYS A 69 12.06 -12.94 9.46
C LYS A 69 12.37 -12.97 7.97
N ARG A 70 11.66 -13.85 7.23
CA ARG A 70 11.85 -14.02 5.80
C ARG A 70 11.39 -12.79 5.01
N PHE A 71 10.29 -12.17 5.40
CA PHE A 71 9.84 -10.93 4.80
C PHE A 71 10.92 -9.82 4.89
N ARG A 72 11.52 -9.65 6.07
CA ARG A 72 12.63 -8.69 6.24
C ARG A 72 13.82 -8.99 5.34
N GLU A 73 14.19 -10.26 5.18
CA GLU A 73 15.25 -10.68 4.25
C GLU A 73 14.92 -10.30 2.81
N LEU A 74 13.66 -10.58 2.35
CA LEU A 74 13.19 -10.22 1.02
C LEU A 74 13.21 -8.70 0.78
N MET A 75 12.96 -7.90 1.82
CA MET A 75 13.00 -6.44 1.73
C MET A 75 14.42 -5.88 1.80
N ALA A 76 15.33 -6.51 2.52
CA ALA A 76 16.70 -6.03 2.71
C ALA A 76 17.62 -6.37 1.54
N HIS A 77 17.47 -7.54 0.92
CA HIS A 77 18.43 -8.05 -0.06
C HIS A 77 17.76 -8.46 -1.39
N PRO A 78 18.49 -8.38 -2.52
CA PRO A 78 18.06 -9.04 -3.76
C PRO A 78 18.08 -10.57 -3.56
N THR A 79 16.94 -11.17 -3.37
CA THR A 79 16.79 -12.62 -3.12
C THR A 79 15.95 -13.27 -4.21
N LYS A 80 16.27 -14.53 -4.57
CA LYS A 80 15.40 -15.33 -5.40
C LYS A 80 14.21 -15.80 -4.54
N PRO A 81 12.96 -15.73 -5.04
CA PRO A 81 11.81 -16.29 -4.34
C PRO A 81 11.94 -17.82 -4.23
N ARG A 82 11.53 -18.38 -3.10
CA ARG A 82 11.51 -19.82 -2.80
C ARG A 82 10.20 -20.48 -3.18
N ASP A 83 9.13 -19.70 -3.13
CA ASP A 83 7.77 -20.14 -3.38
C ASP A 83 6.94 -19.04 -4.08
N ARG A 84 5.68 -19.37 -4.33
CA ARG A 84 4.71 -18.47 -4.96
C ARG A 84 4.50 -17.19 -4.14
N SER A 85 4.30 -17.29 -2.84
CA SER A 85 4.04 -16.13 -1.97
C SER A 85 5.19 -15.13 -2.01
N GLU A 86 6.44 -15.60 -1.91
CA GLU A 86 7.62 -14.74 -2.04
C GLU A 86 7.72 -14.10 -3.43
N ALA A 87 7.37 -14.85 -4.48
CA ALA A 87 7.39 -14.33 -5.86
C ALA A 87 6.38 -13.19 -6.05
N GLU A 88 5.16 -13.35 -5.52
CA GLU A 88 4.09 -12.35 -5.56
C GLU A 88 4.46 -11.09 -4.76
N ILE A 89 5.00 -11.24 -3.54
CA ILE A 89 5.49 -10.15 -2.70
C ILE A 89 6.57 -9.33 -3.43
N LEU A 90 7.57 -10.01 -4.01
CA LEU A 90 8.63 -9.35 -4.76
C LEU A 90 8.12 -8.71 -6.06
N GLY A 91 7.12 -9.34 -6.69
CA GLY A 91 6.43 -8.80 -7.86
C GLY A 91 5.71 -7.49 -7.56
N TYR A 92 4.90 -7.48 -6.50
CA TYR A 92 4.21 -6.29 -6.01
C TYR A 92 5.20 -5.17 -5.67
N ARG A 93 6.25 -5.46 -4.91
CA ARG A 93 7.30 -4.50 -4.57
C ARG A 93 7.92 -3.84 -5.81
N ARG A 94 8.21 -4.62 -6.87
CA ARG A 94 8.77 -4.09 -8.12
C ARG A 94 7.80 -3.15 -8.83
N ALA A 95 6.51 -3.51 -8.91
CA ALA A 95 5.48 -2.67 -9.49
C ALA A 95 5.33 -1.36 -8.71
N LEU A 96 5.23 -1.44 -7.39
CA LEU A 96 5.16 -0.29 -6.48
C LEU A 96 6.36 0.64 -6.64
N ALA A 97 7.58 0.10 -6.67
CA ALA A 97 8.80 0.90 -6.84
C ALA A 97 8.83 1.67 -8.16
N LYS A 98 8.33 1.08 -9.27
CA LYS A 98 8.21 1.77 -10.57
C LYS A 98 7.21 2.91 -10.51
N ILE A 99 6.04 2.69 -9.89
CA ILE A 99 5.02 3.74 -9.69
C ILE A 99 5.58 4.91 -8.88
N HIS A 100 6.31 4.62 -7.80
CA HIS A 100 6.94 5.67 -7.00
C HIS A 100 8.06 6.41 -7.73
N ALA A 101 8.78 5.74 -8.62
CA ALA A 101 9.89 6.35 -9.35
C ALA A 101 9.42 7.31 -10.45
N LYS A 102 8.47 6.89 -11.30
CA LYS A 102 8.04 7.63 -12.49
C LYS A 102 6.55 7.41 -12.78
N PRO A 103 5.63 7.95 -11.95
CA PRO A 103 4.18 7.78 -12.20
C PRO A 103 3.73 8.40 -13.53
N GLU A 104 4.40 9.44 -14.00
CA GLU A 104 4.14 10.12 -15.26
C GLU A 104 4.43 9.26 -16.50
N SER A 105 5.21 8.19 -16.36
CA SER A 105 5.52 7.27 -17.47
C SER A 105 4.40 6.27 -17.77
N PHE A 106 3.35 6.24 -16.95
CA PHE A 106 2.23 5.34 -17.11
C PHE A 106 0.99 6.06 -17.66
N SER A 107 0.38 5.51 -18.70
CA SER A 107 -0.98 5.89 -19.10
C SER A 107 -1.99 5.07 -18.29
N ILE A 108 -3.18 5.63 -18.04
CA ILE A 108 -4.26 4.83 -17.45
C ILE A 108 -4.99 4.14 -18.59
N ASP A 109 -4.50 2.99 -18.99
CA ASP A 109 -4.99 2.16 -20.09
C ASP A 109 -4.92 0.66 -19.77
N GLU A 110 -5.50 -0.14 -20.65
CA GLU A 110 -5.53 -1.61 -20.55
C GLU A 110 -4.12 -2.20 -20.49
N LYS A 111 -3.16 -1.65 -21.26
CA LYS A 111 -1.77 -2.14 -21.32
C LYS A 111 -1.08 -1.97 -19.97
N THR A 112 -1.25 -0.82 -19.35
CA THR A 112 -0.71 -0.54 -18.01
C THR A 112 -1.32 -1.47 -16.96
N ILE A 113 -2.64 -1.67 -16.98
CA ILE A 113 -3.33 -2.57 -16.05
C ILE A 113 -2.83 -4.01 -16.18
N LEU A 114 -2.75 -4.52 -17.42
CA LEU A 114 -2.22 -5.86 -17.71
C LEU A 114 -0.74 -5.98 -17.32
N SER A 115 0.06 -4.93 -17.53
CA SER A 115 1.47 -4.90 -17.14
C SER A 115 1.66 -4.94 -15.62
N LEU A 116 0.86 -4.20 -14.85
CA LEU A 116 0.91 -4.22 -13.38
C LEU A 116 0.57 -5.62 -12.86
N HIS A 117 -0.48 -6.25 -13.39
CA HIS A 117 -0.84 -7.62 -13.07
C HIS A 117 0.30 -8.59 -13.42
N SER A 118 0.86 -8.49 -14.63
CA SER A 118 1.99 -9.32 -15.06
C SER A 118 3.21 -9.17 -14.15
N GLN A 119 3.49 -7.97 -13.64
CA GLN A 119 4.63 -7.74 -12.74
C GLN A 119 4.46 -8.45 -11.39
N ILE A 120 3.23 -8.48 -10.84
CA ILE A 120 2.96 -9.19 -9.59
C ILE A 120 3.27 -10.68 -9.73
N TYR A 121 2.84 -11.28 -10.83
CA TYR A 121 2.90 -12.73 -11.06
C TYR A 121 4.07 -13.19 -11.96
N SER A 122 5.02 -12.31 -12.28
CA SER A 122 6.08 -12.54 -13.28
C SER A 122 7.02 -13.73 -12.99
N ARG A 123 6.95 -14.31 -11.79
CA ARG A 123 7.76 -15.47 -11.37
C ARG A 123 6.91 -16.55 -10.70
N THR A 124 5.66 -16.66 -11.13
CA THR A 124 4.71 -17.67 -10.68
C THR A 124 4.15 -18.40 -11.91
N ASP A 125 3.53 -19.54 -11.69
CA ASP A 125 2.85 -20.30 -12.76
C ASP A 125 1.44 -19.78 -13.06
N ILE A 126 1.04 -18.65 -12.44
CA ILE A 126 -0.27 -18.05 -12.67
C ILE A 126 -0.28 -17.33 -14.01
N PRO A 127 -1.28 -17.58 -14.88
CA PRO A 127 -1.48 -16.81 -16.08
C PRO A 127 -1.62 -15.34 -15.76
N SER A 128 -0.67 -14.52 -16.23
CA SER A 128 -0.59 -13.11 -15.85
C SER A 128 -0.58 -12.20 -17.08
N GLY A 129 -0.95 -10.93 -16.89
CA GLY A 129 -1.02 -9.96 -17.98
C GLY A 129 -2.10 -10.25 -19.00
N GLN A 130 -3.17 -10.96 -18.64
CA GLN A 130 -4.34 -11.24 -19.47
C GLN A 130 -5.61 -11.19 -18.62
N TRP A 131 -6.73 -10.88 -19.25
CA TRP A 131 -8.03 -10.89 -18.59
C TRP A 131 -8.44 -12.31 -18.22
N LYS A 132 -9.35 -12.44 -17.26
CA LYS A 132 -9.94 -13.73 -16.87
C LYS A 132 -10.58 -14.42 -18.06
N LYS A 133 -10.44 -15.75 -18.11
CA LYS A 133 -11.02 -16.61 -19.17
C LYS A 133 -12.28 -17.34 -18.73
N ARG A 134 -12.57 -17.31 -17.43
CA ARG A 134 -13.77 -17.92 -16.80
C ARG A 134 -14.41 -16.89 -15.90
N ASP A 135 -15.72 -16.96 -15.77
CA ASP A 135 -16.46 -16.15 -14.83
C ASP A 135 -16.01 -16.46 -13.40
N ASN A 136 -16.05 -15.47 -12.56
CA ASN A 136 -15.71 -15.57 -11.15
C ASN A 136 -16.81 -14.93 -10.29
N THR A 137 -16.81 -15.30 -9.02
CA THR A 137 -17.69 -14.74 -7.99
C THR A 137 -16.84 -14.14 -6.87
N ILE A 138 -17.36 -13.11 -6.22
CA ILE A 138 -16.80 -12.60 -4.98
C ILE A 138 -17.60 -13.21 -3.85
N GLU A 139 -16.93 -14.04 -3.06
CA GLU A 139 -17.55 -14.80 -1.99
C GLU A 139 -17.01 -14.35 -0.63
N GLU A 140 -17.85 -14.51 0.38
CA GLU A 140 -17.49 -14.27 1.78
C GLU A 140 -17.83 -15.49 2.61
N ARG A 141 -16.92 -15.84 3.52
CA ARG A 141 -17.15 -16.87 4.50
C ARG A 141 -17.74 -16.23 5.76
N LEU A 142 -18.95 -16.63 6.09
CA LEU A 142 -19.63 -16.20 7.32
C LEU A 142 -18.98 -16.83 8.56
N SER A 143 -19.29 -16.28 9.73
CA SER A 143 -18.82 -16.77 11.03
C SER A 143 -19.26 -18.20 11.33
N ASP A 144 -20.38 -18.66 10.75
CA ASP A 144 -20.89 -20.02 10.84
C ASP A 144 -20.24 -21.01 9.83
N GLY A 145 -19.26 -20.53 9.06
CA GLY A 145 -18.48 -21.31 8.09
C GLY A 145 -19.09 -21.42 6.70
N ARG A 146 -20.33 -20.96 6.47
CA ARG A 146 -20.98 -20.95 5.15
C ARG A 146 -20.36 -19.91 4.23
N TRP A 147 -20.29 -20.24 2.93
CA TRP A 147 -19.92 -19.29 1.88
C TRP A 147 -21.16 -18.65 1.30
N ILE A 148 -21.14 -17.34 1.13
CA ILE A 148 -22.17 -16.58 0.43
C ILE A 148 -21.55 -15.79 -0.70
N THR A 149 -22.25 -15.73 -1.85
CA THR A 149 -21.85 -14.84 -2.94
C THR A 149 -22.21 -13.41 -2.56
N ARG A 150 -21.22 -12.55 -2.48
CA ARG A 150 -21.37 -11.12 -2.19
C ARG A 150 -21.64 -10.30 -3.45
N PHE A 151 -20.95 -10.66 -4.52
CA PHE A 151 -21.09 -9.95 -5.78
C PHE A 151 -20.73 -10.89 -6.95
N VAL A 152 -21.45 -10.74 -8.06
CA VAL A 152 -21.17 -11.43 -9.32
C VAL A 152 -20.54 -10.41 -10.27
N PRO A 153 -19.24 -10.47 -10.55
CA PRO A 153 -18.58 -9.54 -11.48
C PRO A 153 -19.06 -9.69 -12.92
N VAL A 154 -18.59 -8.78 -13.77
CA VAL A 154 -18.80 -8.87 -15.22
C VAL A 154 -18.27 -10.20 -15.78
N SER A 155 -18.95 -10.78 -16.76
CA SER A 155 -18.52 -12.05 -17.39
C SER A 155 -17.13 -11.94 -18.03
N ALA A 156 -16.43 -13.06 -18.12
CA ALA A 156 -15.11 -13.11 -18.75
C ALA A 156 -15.16 -12.61 -20.21
N ARG A 157 -16.23 -12.92 -20.93
CA ARG A 157 -16.46 -12.50 -22.31
C ARG A 157 -16.55 -10.98 -22.46
N GLU A 158 -17.21 -10.32 -21.53
CA GLU A 158 -17.45 -8.87 -21.57
C GLU A 158 -16.32 -8.07 -20.94
N THR A 159 -15.49 -8.68 -20.10
CA THR A 159 -14.41 -8.03 -19.36
C THR A 159 -13.53 -7.10 -20.23
N PRO A 160 -13.05 -7.49 -21.44
CA PRO A 160 -12.22 -6.60 -22.27
C PRO A 160 -12.93 -5.31 -22.68
N VAL A 161 -14.21 -5.40 -23.00
CA VAL A 161 -15.03 -4.24 -23.42
C VAL A 161 -15.22 -3.29 -22.24
N TYR A 162 -15.58 -3.81 -21.07
CA TYR A 162 -15.75 -3.01 -19.85
C TYR A 162 -14.45 -2.33 -19.41
N MET A 163 -13.32 -3.02 -19.50
CA MET A 163 -12.02 -2.43 -19.14
C MET A 163 -11.59 -1.32 -20.08
N LYS A 164 -11.79 -1.51 -21.38
CA LYS A 164 -11.55 -0.46 -22.39
C LYS A 164 -12.43 0.77 -22.13
N GLU A 165 -13.72 0.55 -21.90
CA GLU A 165 -14.68 1.62 -21.61
C GLU A 165 -14.33 2.36 -20.32
N LEU A 166 -13.94 1.64 -19.26
CA LEU A 166 -13.51 2.21 -17.99
C LEU A 166 -12.36 3.20 -18.16
N CYS A 167 -11.29 2.75 -18.83
CA CYS A 167 -10.13 3.60 -19.09
C CYS A 167 -10.48 4.82 -19.95
N MET A 168 -11.25 4.61 -21.02
CA MET A 168 -11.65 5.68 -21.93
C MET A 168 -12.51 6.75 -21.23
N ARG A 169 -13.50 6.34 -20.44
CA ARG A 169 -14.37 7.28 -19.68
C ARG A 169 -13.57 8.05 -18.65
N PHE A 170 -12.73 7.38 -17.87
CA PHE A 170 -11.86 8.02 -16.89
C PHE A 170 -10.97 9.09 -17.52
N ASN A 171 -10.21 8.75 -18.55
CA ASN A 171 -9.31 9.68 -19.21
C ASN A 171 -10.06 10.87 -19.81
N ARG A 172 -11.25 10.65 -20.39
CA ARG A 172 -12.11 11.73 -20.91
C ARG A 172 -12.58 12.69 -19.83
N LEU A 173 -12.97 12.18 -18.65
CA LEU A 173 -13.42 13.03 -17.55
C LEU A 173 -12.26 13.79 -16.92
N MET A 174 -11.11 13.14 -16.75
CA MET A 174 -9.87 13.77 -16.25
C MET A 174 -9.40 14.89 -17.16
N SER A 175 -9.33 14.67 -18.49
CA SER A 175 -8.90 15.69 -19.45
C SER A 175 -9.84 16.90 -19.52
N LYS A 176 -11.15 16.67 -19.39
CA LYS A 176 -12.16 17.73 -19.39
C LYS A 176 -12.32 18.45 -18.06
N ARG A 177 -11.67 17.99 -16.99
CA ARG A 177 -11.78 18.52 -15.62
C ARG A 177 -13.23 18.70 -15.15
N LYS A 178 -14.11 17.75 -15.52
CA LYS A 178 -15.54 17.80 -15.22
C LYS A 178 -15.90 17.47 -13.77
N ALA A 179 -15.02 16.74 -13.07
CA ALA A 179 -15.20 16.42 -11.66
C ALA A 179 -13.82 16.39 -10.96
N SER A 180 -13.84 16.43 -9.63
CA SER A 180 -12.62 16.31 -8.82
C SER A 180 -11.92 14.97 -9.06
N PRO A 181 -10.59 14.92 -9.22
CA PRO A 181 -9.84 13.67 -9.23
C PRO A 181 -10.11 12.80 -8.01
N LEU A 182 -10.38 13.39 -6.85
CA LEU A 182 -10.73 12.68 -5.61
C LEU A 182 -12.11 12.01 -5.65
N ILE A 183 -12.92 12.28 -6.66
CA ILE A 183 -14.17 11.56 -6.96
C ILE A 183 -13.92 10.55 -8.09
N LEU A 184 -13.23 10.96 -9.15
CA LEU A 184 -13.01 10.11 -10.33
C LEU A 184 -12.11 8.92 -10.05
N ILE A 185 -11.05 9.08 -9.25
CA ILE A 185 -10.13 7.99 -8.91
C ILE A 185 -10.84 6.87 -8.13
N PRO A 186 -11.52 7.14 -6.99
CA PRO A 186 -12.25 6.09 -6.30
C PRO A 186 -13.40 5.51 -7.13
N ALA A 187 -14.07 6.28 -7.98
CA ALA A 187 -15.09 5.76 -8.91
C ALA A 187 -14.49 4.77 -9.92
N PHE A 188 -13.30 5.07 -10.47
CA PHE A 188 -12.56 4.15 -11.33
C PHE A 188 -12.19 2.85 -10.60
N VAL A 189 -11.61 2.98 -9.41
CA VAL A 189 -11.18 1.84 -8.59
C VAL A 189 -12.37 0.96 -8.22
N PHE A 190 -13.50 1.57 -7.89
CA PHE A 190 -14.74 0.86 -7.59
C PHE A 190 -15.26 0.07 -8.80
N ASP A 191 -15.42 0.71 -9.97
CA ASP A 191 -15.83 0.02 -11.19
C ASP A 191 -14.84 -1.07 -11.60
N PHE A 192 -13.53 -0.85 -11.44
CA PHE A 192 -12.51 -1.88 -11.65
C PHE A 192 -12.73 -3.11 -10.77
N LEU A 193 -13.03 -2.90 -9.48
CA LEU A 193 -13.31 -3.99 -8.54
C LEU A 193 -14.64 -4.70 -8.85
N CYS A 194 -15.65 -3.99 -9.35
CA CYS A 194 -16.90 -4.61 -9.81
C CYS A 194 -16.73 -5.40 -11.12
N VAL A 195 -15.91 -4.94 -12.06
CA VAL A 195 -15.56 -5.71 -13.25
C VAL A 195 -14.75 -6.95 -12.90
N HIS A 196 -13.86 -6.84 -11.90
CA HIS A 196 -13.01 -7.92 -11.39
C HIS A 196 -12.27 -8.66 -12.49
N PRO A 197 -11.40 -7.95 -13.27
CA PRO A 197 -10.97 -8.41 -14.58
C PRO A 197 -9.99 -9.58 -14.57
N PHE A 198 -9.44 -9.96 -13.44
CA PHE A 198 -8.47 -11.05 -13.30
C PHE A 198 -9.05 -12.23 -12.51
N SER A 199 -8.47 -13.40 -12.70
CA SER A 199 -8.80 -14.58 -11.86
C SER A 199 -8.31 -14.42 -10.41
N ASP A 200 -7.21 -13.69 -10.20
CA ASP A 200 -6.59 -13.38 -8.92
C ASP A 200 -5.86 -12.04 -9.02
N GLY A 201 -5.59 -11.37 -7.89
CA GLY A 201 -4.79 -10.13 -7.84
C GLY A 201 -5.55 -8.84 -8.13
N ASN A 202 -6.87 -8.87 -8.27
CA ASN A 202 -7.68 -7.65 -8.52
C ASN A 202 -7.49 -6.60 -7.44
N GLY A 203 -7.51 -6.98 -6.16
CA GLY A 203 -7.29 -6.06 -5.04
C GLY A 203 -5.90 -5.44 -5.06
N ARG A 204 -4.85 -6.21 -5.33
CA ARG A 204 -3.47 -5.70 -5.42
C ARG A 204 -3.28 -4.74 -6.58
N VAL A 205 -3.82 -5.08 -7.75
CA VAL A 205 -3.78 -4.18 -8.92
C VAL A 205 -4.58 -2.91 -8.67
N SER A 206 -5.76 -2.99 -8.05
CA SER A 206 -6.57 -1.80 -7.72
C SER A 206 -5.84 -0.84 -6.78
N ARG A 207 -5.10 -1.34 -5.77
CA ARG A 207 -4.30 -0.52 -4.86
C ARG A 207 -3.10 0.12 -5.56
N LEU A 208 -2.41 -0.60 -6.46
CA LEU A 208 -1.35 -0.01 -7.31
C LEU A 208 -1.90 1.07 -8.23
N LEU A 209 -3.06 0.86 -8.86
CA LEU A 209 -3.73 1.86 -9.69
C LEU A 209 -4.15 3.09 -8.88
N THR A 210 -4.64 2.88 -7.66
CA THR A 210 -4.97 3.97 -6.74
C THR A 210 -3.75 4.87 -6.49
N LEU A 211 -2.62 4.29 -6.11
CA LEU A 211 -1.37 5.02 -5.88
C LEU A 211 -0.90 5.75 -7.15
N LEU A 212 -0.93 5.05 -8.28
CA LEU A 212 -0.52 5.62 -9.56
C LEU A 212 -1.34 6.86 -9.91
N MET A 213 -2.67 6.74 -9.89
CA MET A 213 -3.58 7.84 -10.24
C MET A 213 -3.49 9.01 -9.25
N LEU A 214 -3.37 8.74 -7.94
CA LEU A 214 -3.16 9.79 -6.93
C LEU A 214 -1.84 10.54 -7.17
N HIS A 215 -0.76 9.83 -7.51
CA HIS A 215 0.53 10.46 -7.78
C HIS A 215 0.50 11.33 -9.04
N GLN A 216 -0.22 10.91 -10.09
CA GLN A 216 -0.37 11.69 -11.32
C GLN A 216 -1.14 13.00 -11.13
N VAL A 217 -1.92 13.11 -10.06
CA VAL A 217 -2.64 14.34 -9.70
C VAL A 217 -2.09 15.02 -8.45
N ASP A 218 -0.83 14.75 -8.11
CA ASP A 218 -0.05 15.34 -7.02
C ASP A 218 -0.60 15.08 -5.60
N TYR A 219 -1.39 14.04 -5.38
CA TYR A 219 -1.67 13.52 -4.04
C TYR A 219 -0.63 12.46 -3.70
N THR A 220 0.54 12.91 -3.23
CA THR A 220 1.73 12.05 -3.14
C THR A 220 2.02 11.49 -1.74
N VAL A 221 1.10 11.65 -0.78
CA VAL A 221 1.26 11.15 0.59
C VAL A 221 1.54 9.64 0.63
N GLY A 222 0.96 8.87 -0.29
CA GLY A 222 1.20 7.43 -0.41
C GLY A 222 2.66 7.04 -0.73
N ARG A 223 3.53 8.02 -1.06
CA ARG A 223 4.99 7.79 -1.15
C ARG A 223 5.66 7.66 0.21
N TYR A 224 5.04 8.18 1.26
CA TYR A 224 5.64 8.35 2.58
C TYR A 224 4.88 7.61 3.68
N ILE A 225 3.59 7.36 3.46
CA ILE A 225 2.69 6.61 4.35
C ILE A 225 2.01 5.53 3.52
N SER A 226 2.01 4.31 4.02
CA SER A 226 1.33 3.19 3.35
C SER A 226 -0.19 3.34 3.43
N ILE A 227 -0.83 3.59 2.28
CA ILE A 227 -2.29 3.56 2.15
C ILE A 227 -2.79 2.14 2.41
N GLU A 228 -2.07 1.13 1.93
CA GLU A 228 -2.42 -0.28 2.07
C GLU A 228 -2.42 -0.73 3.53
N ARG A 229 -1.53 -0.18 4.37
CA ARG A 229 -1.54 -0.47 5.80
C ARG A 229 -2.79 0.10 6.47
N LEU A 230 -3.19 1.33 6.15
CA LEU A 230 -4.43 1.90 6.68
C LEU A 230 -5.66 1.11 6.21
N ILE A 231 -5.66 0.63 4.96
CA ILE A 231 -6.72 -0.26 4.45
C ILE A 231 -6.71 -1.59 5.22
N GLU A 232 -5.55 -2.19 5.49
CA GLU A 232 -5.43 -3.43 6.26
C GLU A 232 -5.97 -3.25 7.70
N GLU A 233 -5.60 -2.16 8.35
CA GLU A 233 -6.05 -1.83 9.71
C GLU A 233 -7.57 -1.58 9.80
N SER A 234 -8.20 -1.18 8.69
CA SER A 234 -9.66 -0.96 8.55
C SER A 234 -10.32 -1.93 7.55
N LYS A 235 -9.80 -3.16 7.47
CA LYS A 235 -10.17 -4.14 6.44
C LYS A 235 -11.68 -4.44 6.41
N GLU A 236 -12.30 -4.53 7.54
CA GLU A 236 -13.75 -4.79 7.66
C GLU A 236 -14.56 -3.64 7.05
N THR A 237 -14.25 -2.41 7.44
CA THR A 237 -14.91 -1.19 6.89
C THR A 237 -14.65 -1.04 5.39
N TYR A 238 -13.46 -1.43 4.91
CA TYR A 238 -13.13 -1.44 3.47
C TYR A 238 -14.09 -2.35 2.69
N TYR A 239 -14.27 -3.58 3.13
CA TYR A 239 -15.16 -4.52 2.44
C TYR A 239 -16.63 -4.16 2.63
N GLU A 240 -17.03 -3.62 3.80
CA GLU A 240 -18.37 -3.11 4.02
C GLU A 240 -18.70 -1.97 3.06
N ALA A 241 -17.81 -0.98 2.92
CA ALA A 241 -18.00 0.15 2.01
C ALA A 241 -18.15 -0.30 0.54
N LEU A 242 -17.34 -1.28 0.10
CA LEU A 242 -17.45 -1.88 -1.23
C LEU A 242 -18.79 -2.61 -1.39
N ASN A 243 -19.20 -3.41 -0.42
CA ASN A 243 -20.44 -4.17 -0.45
C ASN A 243 -21.66 -3.25 -0.52
N LEU A 244 -21.73 -2.24 0.35
CA LEU A 244 -22.82 -1.27 0.35
C LEU A 244 -22.90 -0.51 -0.97
N SER A 245 -21.76 -0.14 -1.54
CA SER A 245 -21.71 0.60 -2.80
C SER A 245 -22.01 -0.28 -4.02
N SER A 246 -21.78 -1.60 -3.98
CA SER A 246 -22.00 -2.47 -5.14
C SER A 246 -23.47 -2.88 -5.37
N ASN A 247 -24.33 -2.61 -4.42
CA ASN A 247 -25.77 -2.93 -4.55
C ASN A 247 -26.39 -2.17 -5.73
N GLY A 248 -26.98 -2.89 -6.68
CA GLY A 248 -27.60 -2.30 -7.89
C GLY A 248 -26.58 -1.80 -8.92
N TRP A 249 -25.31 -2.22 -8.87
CA TRP A 249 -24.28 -1.78 -9.81
C TRP A 249 -24.58 -2.17 -11.26
N HIS A 250 -25.06 -3.38 -11.51
CA HIS A 250 -25.42 -3.86 -12.85
C HIS A 250 -26.56 -3.05 -13.46
N GLU A 251 -27.52 -2.63 -12.65
CA GLU A 251 -28.66 -1.82 -13.07
C GLU A 251 -28.35 -0.31 -13.11
N GLY A 252 -27.14 0.09 -12.68
CA GLY A 252 -26.76 1.50 -12.60
C GLY A 252 -27.52 2.30 -11.54
N ARG A 253 -27.97 1.63 -10.45
CA ARG A 253 -28.71 2.21 -9.32
C ARG A 253 -27.91 2.22 -8.02
N HIS A 254 -26.64 1.88 -8.09
CA HIS A 254 -25.73 1.86 -6.95
C HIS A 254 -25.41 3.26 -6.41
N SER A 255 -24.89 3.32 -5.19
CA SER A 255 -24.42 4.56 -4.56
C SER A 255 -22.91 4.52 -4.34
N LEU A 256 -22.20 5.53 -4.83
CA LEU A 256 -20.79 5.68 -4.55
C LEU A 256 -20.49 6.22 -3.14
N LYS A 257 -21.51 6.73 -2.43
CA LYS A 257 -21.32 7.43 -1.16
C LYS A 257 -20.49 6.64 -0.13
N PRO A 258 -20.84 5.38 0.25
CA PRO A 258 -20.07 4.64 1.26
C PRO A 258 -18.61 4.45 0.88
N TRP A 259 -18.36 4.16 -0.40
CA TRP A 259 -17.03 3.98 -0.91
C TRP A 259 -16.20 5.28 -0.96
N LEU A 260 -16.83 6.38 -1.37
CA LEU A 260 -16.18 7.70 -1.39
C LEU A 260 -15.83 8.16 0.03
N GLU A 261 -16.74 8.02 0.99
CA GLU A 261 -16.50 8.36 2.40
C GLU A 261 -15.31 7.59 2.96
N TYR A 262 -15.28 6.29 2.74
CA TYR A 262 -14.18 5.43 3.15
C TYR A 262 -12.85 5.86 2.53
N PHE A 263 -12.81 6.00 1.20
CA PHE A 263 -11.61 6.35 0.45
C PHE A 263 -11.01 7.69 0.89
N LEU A 264 -11.85 8.73 1.00
CA LEU A 264 -11.43 10.05 1.45
C LEU A 264 -10.95 10.02 2.91
N GLY A 265 -11.63 9.25 3.77
CA GLY A 265 -11.23 9.04 5.15
C GLY A 265 -9.84 8.41 5.28
N VAL A 266 -9.56 7.35 4.52
CA VAL A 266 -8.22 6.72 4.47
C VAL A 266 -7.16 7.71 4.00
N LEU A 267 -7.43 8.47 2.96
CA LEU A 267 -6.48 9.45 2.43
C LEU A 267 -6.19 10.58 3.45
N ILE A 268 -7.21 11.06 4.17
CA ILE A 268 -7.02 12.00 5.29
C ILE A 268 -6.17 11.37 6.38
N GLY A 269 -6.46 10.13 6.77
CA GLY A 269 -5.66 9.40 7.77
C GLY A 269 -4.19 9.32 7.37
N CYS A 270 -3.88 9.09 6.10
CA CYS A 270 -2.51 9.12 5.61
C CYS A 270 -1.84 10.49 5.79
N TYR A 271 -2.54 11.59 5.48
CA TYR A 271 -1.97 12.92 5.67
C TYR A 271 -1.78 13.28 7.15
N GLN A 272 -2.72 12.91 8.02
CA GLN A 272 -2.60 13.12 9.46
C GLN A 272 -1.41 12.35 10.02
N GLU A 273 -1.24 11.08 9.63
CA GLU A 273 -0.09 10.28 10.05
C GLU A 273 1.22 10.84 9.49
N PHE A 274 1.22 11.33 8.26
CA PHE A 274 2.38 11.99 7.67
C PHE A 274 2.82 13.21 8.50
N GLU A 275 1.89 14.10 8.83
CA GLU A 275 2.17 15.28 9.66
C GLU A 275 2.69 14.89 11.05
N ARG A 276 2.09 13.86 11.67
CA ARG A 276 2.53 13.33 12.95
C ARG A 276 3.95 12.77 12.86
N ARG A 277 4.25 11.89 11.92
CA ARG A 277 5.59 11.29 11.76
C ARG A 277 6.66 12.35 11.45
N VAL A 278 6.35 13.35 10.60
CA VAL A 278 7.27 14.46 10.33
C VAL A 278 7.45 15.36 11.55
N GLY A 279 6.39 15.62 12.32
CA GLY A 279 6.43 16.43 13.55
C GLY A 279 7.25 15.75 14.64
N GLU A 280 7.04 14.47 14.89
CA GLU A 280 7.78 13.68 15.89
C GLU A 280 9.27 13.64 15.57
N ILE A 281 9.63 13.48 14.30
CA ILE A 281 11.02 13.47 13.86
C ILE A 281 11.67 14.86 14.07
N LYS A 282 10.92 15.96 13.91
CA LYS A 282 11.43 17.33 14.15
C LYS A 282 11.63 17.63 15.63
N SER A 283 10.80 17.08 16.50
CA SER A 283 10.82 17.38 17.95
C SER A 283 11.89 16.64 18.73
N THR A 284 12.51 15.63 18.16
CA THR A 284 13.45 14.75 18.89
C THR A 284 14.89 15.16 18.60
N ARG A 285 15.58 15.80 19.56
CA ARG A 285 17.04 15.83 19.62
C ARG A 285 17.53 14.37 19.59
N GLY A 286 18.02 13.88 18.46
CA GLY A 286 18.42 12.49 18.27
C GLY A 286 17.76 11.78 17.08
N THR A 287 17.08 12.51 16.21
CA THR A 287 16.36 11.98 15.04
C THR A 287 17.13 10.96 14.22
N LYS A 288 18.43 11.21 13.95
CA LYS A 288 19.31 10.27 13.24
C LYS A 288 19.52 8.98 14.04
N THR A 289 19.58 9.09 15.35
CA THR A 289 19.74 7.94 16.25
C THR A 289 18.48 7.09 16.29
N SER A 290 17.30 7.70 16.46
CA SER A 290 16.02 6.98 16.47
C SER A 290 15.77 6.31 15.12
N PHE A 291 16.12 6.97 14.03
CA PHE A 291 15.97 6.42 12.70
C PHE A 291 16.85 5.18 12.45
N VAL A 292 18.11 5.24 12.83
CA VAL A 292 18.99 4.06 12.74
C VAL A 292 18.51 2.93 13.66
N LYS A 293 17.96 3.25 14.85
CA LYS A 293 17.36 2.25 15.75
C LYS A 293 16.17 1.54 15.10
N GLU A 294 15.21 2.28 14.58
CA GLU A 294 14.02 1.74 13.90
C GLU A 294 14.43 0.90 12.65
N THR A 295 15.41 1.39 11.90
CA THR A 295 15.95 0.63 10.76
C THR A 295 16.55 -0.70 11.22
N VAL A 296 17.34 -0.70 12.29
CA VAL A 296 17.92 -1.92 12.87
C VAL A 296 16.84 -2.89 13.35
N GLU A 297 15.76 -2.39 13.95
CA GLU A 297 14.61 -3.22 14.37
C GLU A 297 13.94 -3.94 13.21
N ASN A 298 13.90 -3.32 12.03
CA ASN A 298 13.29 -3.87 10.82
C ASN A 298 14.24 -4.72 9.94
N LEU A 299 15.54 -4.70 10.20
CA LEU A 299 16.52 -5.55 9.49
C LEU A 299 16.40 -7.02 9.91
N PRO A 300 16.98 -7.98 9.16
CA PRO A 300 17.18 -9.37 9.57
C PRO A 300 17.93 -9.50 10.90
N GLU A 301 17.89 -10.69 11.54
CA GLU A 301 18.63 -10.93 12.78
C GLU A 301 20.14 -10.72 12.64
N THR A 302 20.67 -10.99 11.44
CA THR A 302 22.06 -10.73 11.06
C THR A 302 22.10 -9.73 9.91
N PHE A 303 22.87 -8.66 10.04
CA PHE A 303 22.98 -7.61 9.03
C PHE A 303 24.37 -6.99 9.02
N ALA A 304 24.75 -6.37 7.90
CA ALA A 304 25.99 -5.60 7.75
C ALA A 304 25.71 -4.09 7.93
N ILE A 305 26.75 -3.32 8.20
CA ILE A 305 26.63 -1.85 8.26
C ILE A 305 26.15 -1.27 6.92
N SER A 306 26.52 -1.88 5.80
CA SER A 306 26.07 -1.50 4.45
C SER A 306 24.56 -1.64 4.26
N ASP A 307 23.90 -2.53 4.98
CA ASP A 307 22.45 -2.68 4.93
C ASP A 307 21.77 -1.52 5.61
N VAL A 308 22.33 -1.06 6.73
CA VAL A 308 21.88 0.14 7.43
C VAL A 308 22.14 1.39 6.58
N GLU A 309 23.32 1.50 5.95
CA GLU A 309 23.64 2.63 5.04
C GLU A 309 22.66 2.74 3.89
N ARG A 310 22.32 1.61 3.27
CA ARG A 310 21.37 1.57 2.16
C ARG A 310 19.96 2.01 2.57
N LEU A 311 19.54 1.66 3.78
CA LEU A 311 18.23 2.03 4.32
C LEU A 311 18.24 3.40 5.02
N CYS A 312 19.41 3.93 5.37
CA CYS A 312 19.59 5.23 5.98
C CYS A 312 20.51 6.15 5.14
N PRO A 313 20.17 6.44 3.86
CA PRO A 313 21.08 7.19 2.97
C PRO A 313 21.37 8.62 3.44
N SER A 314 20.56 9.13 4.36
CA SER A 314 20.69 10.47 4.96
C SER A 314 21.54 10.52 6.22
N VAL A 315 22.03 9.36 6.70
CA VAL A 315 22.86 9.26 7.90
C VAL A 315 24.28 8.87 7.51
N SER A 316 25.26 9.68 7.91
CA SER A 316 26.67 9.34 7.60
C SER A 316 27.07 8.01 8.24
N ARG A 317 27.98 7.30 7.57
CA ARG A 317 28.52 6.01 8.06
C ARG A 317 29.04 6.10 9.49
N ASP A 318 29.68 7.21 9.84
CA ASP A 318 30.23 7.41 11.18
C ASP A 318 29.12 7.55 12.23
N MET A 319 28.04 8.26 11.90
CA MET A 319 26.87 8.34 12.79
C MET A 319 26.17 6.99 12.93
N ILE A 320 26.05 6.21 11.87
CA ILE A 320 25.53 4.84 11.93
C ILE A 320 26.38 3.99 12.87
N ARG A 321 27.72 4.08 12.76
CA ARG A 321 28.65 3.37 13.67
C ARG A 321 28.47 3.77 15.12
N VAL A 322 28.30 5.07 15.39
CA VAL A 322 28.05 5.57 16.75
C VAL A 322 26.76 4.96 17.32
N VAL A 323 25.69 4.92 16.53
CA VAL A 323 24.41 4.35 16.97
C VAL A 323 24.50 2.83 17.16
N LEU A 324 25.11 2.09 16.23
CA LEU A 324 25.29 0.65 16.36
C LEU A 324 26.16 0.29 17.58
N ASN A 325 27.22 1.05 17.85
CA ASN A 325 28.03 0.86 19.05
C ASN A 325 27.25 1.16 20.33
N ARG A 326 26.36 2.14 20.31
CA ARG A 326 25.45 2.43 21.43
C ARG A 326 24.47 1.28 21.67
N LEU A 327 23.81 0.78 20.62
CA LEU A 327 22.92 -0.39 20.68
C LEU A 327 23.65 -1.64 21.19
N ARG A 328 24.94 -1.80 20.81
CA ARG A 328 25.77 -2.88 21.34
C ARG A 328 26.00 -2.72 22.85
N LYS A 329 26.32 -1.51 23.33
CA LYS A 329 26.47 -1.22 24.76
C LYS A 329 25.17 -1.42 25.53
N GLU A 330 24.03 -1.08 24.92
CA GLU A 330 22.69 -1.33 25.48
C GLU A 330 22.30 -2.83 25.45
N GLY A 331 23.13 -3.70 24.86
CA GLY A 331 22.87 -5.15 24.79
C GLY A 331 21.82 -5.57 23.77
N ILE A 332 21.33 -4.65 22.93
CA ILE A 332 20.28 -4.88 21.94
C ILE A 332 20.83 -5.66 20.72
N ILE A 333 22.08 -5.37 20.35
CA ILE A 333 22.80 -6.06 19.28
C ILE A 333 24.18 -6.51 19.73
N SER A 334 24.80 -7.43 19.01
CA SER A 334 26.20 -7.81 19.17
C SER A 334 26.90 -7.76 17.81
N SER A 335 28.23 -7.65 17.79
CA SER A 335 29.03 -7.72 16.57
C SER A 335 29.78 -9.05 16.48
N SER A 336 29.83 -9.63 15.28
CA SER A 336 30.66 -10.78 14.93
C SER A 336 31.70 -10.34 13.90
N GLY A 337 32.97 -10.51 14.21
CA GLY A 337 34.08 -10.08 13.37
C GLY A 337 34.51 -8.62 13.59
N THR A 338 35.61 -8.23 12.94
CA THR A 338 36.21 -6.90 12.97
C THR A 338 36.39 -6.37 11.54
N GLY A 339 36.41 -5.04 11.36
CA GLY A 339 36.68 -4.39 10.09
C GLY A 339 35.50 -4.28 9.14
N ARG A 340 35.76 -4.19 7.81
CA ARG A 340 34.76 -3.91 6.78
C ARG A 340 33.72 -5.02 6.59
N GLY A 341 33.99 -6.26 6.98
CA GLY A 341 33.12 -7.42 6.87
C GLY A 341 32.38 -7.80 8.16
N ALA A 342 32.47 -6.98 9.22
CA ALA A 342 31.78 -7.26 10.47
C ALA A 342 30.26 -7.34 10.30
N LEU A 343 29.67 -8.41 10.83
CA LEU A 343 28.23 -8.61 10.89
C LEU A 343 27.70 -8.21 12.27
N TRP A 344 26.49 -7.70 12.30
CA TRP A 344 25.75 -7.35 13.50
C TRP A 344 24.62 -8.34 13.70
N LEU A 345 24.40 -8.78 14.94
CA LEU A 345 23.37 -9.74 15.33
C LEU A 345 22.44 -9.10 16.35
N LYS A 346 21.16 -9.21 16.15
CA LYS A 346 20.15 -8.84 17.15
C LYS A 346 20.16 -9.85 18.29
N ARG A 347 20.17 -9.36 19.51
CA ARG A 347 19.94 -10.20 20.69
C ARG A 347 18.45 -10.26 20.97
N GLY A 348 17.84 -11.46 20.84
CA GLY A 348 16.42 -11.66 21.12
C GLY A 348 16.05 -11.15 22.54
N ASN A 349 14.93 -10.45 22.65
CA ASN A 349 14.41 -9.90 23.89
C ASN A 349 14.12 -11.03 24.89
N LYS A 350 14.99 -11.22 25.88
CA LYS A 350 14.79 -12.18 27.00
C LYS A 350 13.71 -11.72 27.99
N ARG A 351 12.68 -10.98 27.56
CA ARG A 351 11.54 -10.61 28.38
C ARG A 351 10.31 -11.38 27.96
N ASN A 352 10.23 -12.70 28.31
CA ASN A 352 8.99 -13.45 28.57
C ASN A 352 9.30 -14.93 28.91
N LYS A 353 10.17 -15.17 29.90
CA LYS A 353 10.25 -16.47 30.57
C LYS A 353 10.43 -16.28 32.09
N ARG A 354 9.57 -15.50 32.69
CA ARG A 354 9.37 -15.54 34.15
C ARG A 354 7.90 -15.26 34.42
N GLY A 355 7.10 -16.30 34.54
CA GLY A 355 5.71 -16.22 34.95
C GLY A 355 4.95 -17.51 34.62
N ASN A 356 5.38 -18.64 35.18
CA ASN A 356 4.48 -19.75 35.57
C ASN A 356 5.29 -20.81 36.32
N LYS A 357 5.56 -20.54 37.58
CA LYS A 357 5.87 -21.56 38.61
C LYS A 357 5.28 -21.01 39.92
N HIS A 358 4.09 -21.45 40.19
CA HIS A 358 3.41 -21.60 41.50
C HIS A 358 1.99 -22.03 41.12
N GLY A 359 1.46 -23.08 41.58
CA GLY A 359 1.78 -24.07 42.57
C GLY A 359 0.65 -25.09 42.51
N ASN A 360 1.00 -26.33 42.56
CA ASN A 360 0.14 -27.37 43.11
C ASN A 360 0.66 -27.61 44.51
N ASP A 361 -0.20 -27.35 45.48
CA ASP A 361 -0.45 -28.17 46.66
C ASP A 361 -1.89 -27.90 47.09
#